data_7c996d0cfb4cfff0b14475bdc12352b6
#
_entry.id   7c996d0cfb4cfff0b14475bdc12352b6
#
_cell.length_a   1.000
_cell.length_b   1.000
_cell.length_c   1.000
_cell.angle_alpha   90.00
_cell.angle_beta   90.00
_cell.angle_gamma   90.00
#
_symmetry.space_group_name_H-M   'P 1'
#
loop_
_entity.id
_entity.type
_entity.pdbx_description
1 polymer ?
#
loop_
_entity_poly.entity_id
_entity_poly.type
_entity_poly.pdbx_seq_one_letter_code
_entity_poly.pdbx_strand_id
1 'polypeptide(L)'
;PSLLPSLAPDWGLSAGAGVEIDDKRVIEQAVDNLLHTVSTRGNIASWLLGYVNEKIMEGKVWNVSDEVKRLAKQATQEIFLANEDALLQMYDKEDIIAEYRDLLLLCKKNAHQNAVNLAGYALEYVESVGGFQLFSNGKNALSRLQNIMSGDAGLPTVAYAEKLSDHTKWIKTADKKKGNLQVEAQKLNEWLNRVEDAYKEDLFVSNSVKLTLKYINPLRLMGEISRDVAKINSENNRFLLAKTPLLFNKLVGADDASFVFERAGTTFSHIMIDEFQDTSSLQWVNFKRLLVENMSAGNTCMLVGDVKQSIYRFRGGDWK
;
A
#
# COMPACT_ATOMS: atom_id res chain seq x y z
N PRO A 1 -19.55 -28.36 1.73
CA PRO A 1 -19.69 -28.37 0.26
C PRO A 1 -21.13 -28.19 -0.20
N SER A 2 -22.13 -28.69 0.54
CA SER A 2 -23.56 -28.60 0.17
C SER A 2 -24.20 -27.23 0.41
N LEU A 3 -23.65 -26.42 1.30
CA LEU A 3 -24.19 -25.11 1.67
C LEU A 3 -23.90 -24.04 0.60
N LEU A 4 -22.70 -24.05 0.02
CA LEU A 4 -22.28 -23.00 -0.92
C LEU A 4 -23.17 -22.89 -2.18
N PRO A 5 -23.57 -23.98 -2.85
CA PRO A 5 -24.49 -23.90 -3.96
C PRO A 5 -25.89 -23.39 -3.60
N SER A 6 -26.37 -23.63 -2.37
CA SER A 6 -27.68 -23.14 -1.92
C SER A 6 -27.70 -21.64 -1.63
N LEU A 7 -26.54 -21.05 -1.32
CA LEU A 7 -26.35 -19.61 -1.11
C LEU A 7 -26.02 -18.83 -2.41
N ALA A 8 -25.73 -19.53 -3.50
CA ALA A 8 -25.35 -18.91 -4.76
C ALA A 8 -26.35 -17.85 -5.26
N PRO A 9 -27.68 -18.04 -5.22
CA PRO A 9 -28.64 -17.01 -5.66
C PRO A 9 -28.57 -15.74 -4.81
N ASP A 10 -28.32 -15.86 -3.51
CA ASP A 10 -28.19 -14.72 -2.58
C ASP A 10 -26.93 -13.89 -2.87
N TRP A 11 -25.97 -14.46 -3.56
CA TRP A 11 -24.77 -13.80 -4.07
C TRP A 11 -24.91 -13.23 -5.49
N GLY A 12 -26.11 -13.30 -6.08
CA GLY A 12 -26.35 -12.92 -7.47
C GLY A 12 -25.79 -13.90 -8.49
N LEU A 13 -25.46 -15.12 -8.05
CA LEU A 13 -25.00 -16.21 -8.91
C LEU A 13 -26.20 -17.08 -9.37
N SER A 14 -26.02 -17.79 -10.48
CA SER A 14 -27.06 -18.71 -10.97
C SER A 14 -27.29 -19.84 -9.97
N ALA A 15 -28.55 -20.32 -9.87
CA ALA A 15 -28.86 -21.49 -9.09
C ALA A 15 -28.01 -22.68 -9.56
N GLY A 16 -27.33 -23.35 -8.59
CA GLY A 16 -26.44 -24.45 -8.91
C GLY A 16 -25.04 -24.05 -9.39
N ALA A 17 -24.62 -22.81 -9.17
CA ALA A 17 -23.25 -22.38 -9.47
C ALA A 17 -22.23 -23.28 -8.74
N GLY A 18 -21.24 -23.76 -9.50
CA GLY A 18 -20.16 -24.58 -8.99
C GLY A 18 -19.08 -23.75 -8.26
N VAL A 19 -18.33 -24.39 -7.36
CA VAL A 19 -17.16 -23.79 -6.74
C VAL A 19 -15.92 -24.17 -7.56
N GLU A 20 -15.17 -23.18 -8.02
CA GLU A 20 -13.86 -23.39 -8.64
C GLU A 20 -12.79 -23.41 -7.54
N ILE A 21 -12.14 -24.57 -7.39
CA ILE A 21 -11.11 -24.82 -6.37
C ILE A 21 -9.72 -24.51 -6.92
N ASP A 22 -9.54 -24.66 -8.24
CA ASP A 22 -8.27 -24.40 -8.94
C ASP A 22 -8.17 -22.94 -9.39
N ASP A 23 -8.00 -22.04 -8.41
CA ASP A 23 -7.81 -20.60 -8.67
C ASP A 23 -6.65 -20.36 -9.64
N LYS A 24 -5.60 -21.18 -9.58
CA LYS A 24 -4.41 -21.04 -10.42
C LYS A 24 -4.75 -21.19 -11.90
N ARG A 25 -5.52 -22.19 -12.25
CA ARG A 25 -5.93 -22.45 -13.64
C ARG A 25 -6.72 -21.28 -14.23
N VAL A 26 -7.68 -20.75 -13.47
CA VAL A 26 -8.51 -19.62 -13.92
C VAL A 26 -7.68 -18.35 -14.07
N ILE A 27 -6.76 -18.10 -13.14
CA ILE A 27 -5.83 -16.95 -13.20
C ILE A 27 -4.92 -17.06 -14.44
N GLU A 28 -4.34 -18.23 -14.69
CA GLU A 28 -3.48 -18.43 -15.86
C GLU A 28 -4.26 -18.22 -17.16
N GLN A 29 -5.49 -18.71 -17.25
CA GLN A 29 -6.37 -18.48 -18.40
C GLN A 29 -6.71 -16.99 -18.57
N ALA A 30 -7.01 -16.28 -17.49
CA ALA A 30 -7.28 -14.84 -17.53
C ALA A 30 -6.06 -14.04 -18.02
N VAL A 31 -4.86 -14.40 -17.55
CA VAL A 31 -3.61 -13.76 -17.99
C VAL A 31 -3.35 -14.05 -19.47
N ASP A 32 -3.53 -15.28 -19.93
CA ASP A 32 -3.35 -15.63 -21.32
C ASP A 32 -4.34 -14.87 -22.21
N ASN A 33 -5.61 -14.74 -21.81
CA ASN A 33 -6.61 -13.92 -22.47
C ASN A 33 -6.21 -12.44 -22.54
N LEU A 34 -5.73 -11.88 -21.42
CA LEU A 34 -5.24 -10.50 -21.37
C LEU A 34 -4.10 -10.28 -22.36
N LEU A 35 -3.09 -11.16 -22.37
CA LEU A 35 -1.94 -11.05 -23.25
C LEU A 35 -2.29 -11.20 -24.73
N HIS A 36 -3.23 -12.07 -25.06
CA HIS A 36 -3.74 -12.23 -26.43
C HIS A 36 -4.55 -11.02 -26.92
N THR A 37 -5.25 -10.33 -26.02
CA THR A 37 -6.12 -9.22 -26.36
C THR A 37 -5.52 -7.84 -26.08
N VAL A 38 -4.27 -7.78 -25.63
CA VAL A 38 -3.61 -6.54 -25.23
C VAL A 38 -3.60 -5.46 -26.31
N SER A 39 -3.45 -5.84 -27.59
CA SER A 39 -3.42 -4.90 -28.72
C SER A 39 -4.79 -4.30 -29.04
N THR A 40 -5.88 -4.91 -28.59
CA THR A 40 -7.27 -4.49 -28.88
C THR A 40 -7.95 -3.82 -27.68
N ARG A 41 -7.34 -3.82 -26.51
CA ARG A 41 -7.90 -3.29 -25.25
C ARG A 41 -7.29 -1.96 -24.85
N GLY A 42 -7.46 -0.92 -25.63
CA GLY A 42 -7.16 0.46 -25.27
C GLY A 42 -5.76 0.65 -24.62
N ASN A 43 -5.73 1.11 -23.37
CA ASN A 43 -4.50 1.48 -22.68
C ASN A 43 -3.74 0.33 -22.02
N ILE A 44 -4.22 -0.92 -22.10
CA ILE A 44 -3.57 -2.07 -21.43
C ILE A 44 -2.15 -2.29 -21.95
N ALA A 45 -1.93 -2.07 -23.23
CA ALA A 45 -0.59 -2.16 -23.83
C ALA A 45 0.40 -1.18 -23.16
N SER A 46 -0.01 0.05 -22.89
CA SER A 46 0.83 1.05 -22.22
C SER A 46 1.11 0.71 -20.75
N TRP A 47 0.12 0.17 -20.05
CA TRP A 47 0.29 -0.27 -18.65
C TRP A 47 1.22 -1.47 -18.55
N LEU A 48 1.06 -2.44 -19.47
CA LEU A 48 1.94 -3.60 -19.54
C LEU A 48 3.38 -3.16 -19.87
N LEU A 49 3.59 -2.30 -20.86
CA LEU A 49 4.91 -1.77 -21.18
C LEU A 49 5.54 -0.99 -20.01
N GLY A 50 4.75 -0.19 -19.29
CA GLY A 50 5.20 0.50 -18.10
C GLY A 50 5.67 -0.46 -17.00
N TYR A 51 4.89 -1.49 -16.71
CA TYR A 51 5.23 -2.53 -15.75
C TYR A 51 6.50 -3.29 -16.14
N VAL A 52 6.61 -3.63 -17.41
CA VAL A 52 7.74 -4.30 -18.03
C VAL A 52 9.03 -3.51 -17.88
N ASN A 53 9.00 -2.24 -18.28
CA ASN A 53 10.18 -1.37 -18.21
C ASN A 53 10.69 -1.25 -16.78
N GLU A 54 9.79 -1.16 -15.79
CA GLU A 54 10.17 -1.15 -14.37
C GLU A 54 10.91 -2.44 -13.98
N LYS A 55 10.44 -3.61 -14.44
CA LYS A 55 11.09 -4.90 -14.15
C LYS A 55 12.46 -5.03 -14.81
N ILE A 56 12.62 -4.51 -16.03
CA ILE A 56 13.92 -4.46 -16.71
C ILE A 56 14.89 -3.57 -15.92
N MET A 57 14.44 -2.41 -15.46
CA MET A 57 15.27 -1.49 -14.65
C MET A 57 15.65 -2.09 -13.30
N GLU A 58 14.86 -3.02 -12.75
CA GLU A 58 15.19 -3.79 -11.54
C GLU A 58 16.23 -4.90 -11.81
N GLY A 59 16.69 -5.09 -13.04
CA GLY A 59 17.67 -6.12 -13.43
C GLY A 59 17.13 -7.54 -13.40
N LYS A 60 15.81 -7.72 -13.43
CA LYS A 60 15.18 -9.05 -13.42
C LYS A 60 15.14 -9.65 -14.82
N VAL A 61 15.51 -10.95 -14.92
CA VAL A 61 15.35 -11.74 -16.15
C VAL A 61 13.89 -11.80 -16.53
N TRP A 62 13.60 -11.62 -17.83
CA TRP A 62 12.32 -11.17 -18.27
C TRP A 62 11.55 -12.22 -19.08
N ASN A 63 10.47 -12.72 -18.50
CA ASN A 63 9.39 -13.40 -19.17
C ASN A 63 8.08 -12.68 -18.79
N VAL A 64 7.45 -11.99 -19.76
CA VAL A 64 6.22 -11.21 -19.56
C VAL A 64 5.14 -12.06 -18.92
N SER A 65 4.88 -13.22 -19.50
CA SER A 65 3.79 -14.09 -19.08
C SER A 65 3.98 -14.52 -17.62
N ASP A 66 5.19 -14.96 -17.23
CA ASP A 66 5.47 -15.42 -15.89
C ASP A 66 5.37 -14.29 -14.85
N GLU A 67 5.84 -13.07 -15.21
CA GLU A 67 5.73 -11.90 -14.33
C GLU A 67 4.28 -11.47 -14.14
N VAL A 68 3.48 -11.44 -15.22
CA VAL A 68 2.05 -11.12 -15.13
C VAL A 68 1.30 -12.21 -14.38
N LYS A 69 1.60 -13.49 -14.56
CA LYS A 69 1.04 -14.60 -13.79
C LYS A 69 1.40 -14.50 -12.29
N ARG A 70 2.62 -14.04 -11.97
CA ARG A 70 3.06 -13.80 -10.58
C ARG A 70 2.31 -12.63 -9.95
N LEU A 71 2.10 -11.55 -10.70
CA LEU A 71 1.27 -10.43 -10.28
C LEU A 71 -0.19 -10.88 -10.08
N ALA A 72 -0.73 -11.63 -11.02
CA ALA A 72 -2.11 -12.09 -11.03
C ALA A 72 -2.49 -12.95 -9.81
N LYS A 73 -1.54 -13.70 -9.24
CA LYS A 73 -1.76 -14.44 -7.97
C LYS A 73 -2.15 -13.53 -6.80
N GLN A 74 -1.82 -12.24 -6.87
CA GLN A 74 -2.21 -11.27 -5.85
C GLN A 74 -3.73 -10.97 -5.92
N ALA A 75 -4.37 -11.19 -7.07
CA ALA A 75 -5.81 -10.93 -7.26
C ALA A 75 -6.72 -11.90 -6.46
N THR A 76 -6.18 -13.01 -5.96
CA THR A 76 -6.92 -13.92 -5.05
C THR A 76 -6.59 -13.71 -3.59
N GLN A 77 -5.69 -12.76 -3.27
CA GLN A 77 -5.40 -12.44 -1.88
C GLN A 77 -6.57 -11.68 -1.25
N GLU A 78 -6.84 -11.98 0.02
CA GLU A 78 -7.97 -11.40 0.77
C GLU A 78 -7.96 -9.87 0.75
N ILE A 79 -6.77 -9.25 0.91
CA ILE A 79 -6.63 -7.80 0.89
C ILE A 79 -7.03 -7.18 -0.47
N PHE A 80 -6.74 -7.85 -1.58
CA PHE A 80 -7.16 -7.39 -2.91
C PHE A 80 -8.67 -7.58 -3.07
N LEU A 81 -9.16 -8.77 -2.78
CA LEU A 81 -10.57 -9.12 -2.91
C LEU A 81 -11.47 -8.22 -2.04
N ALA A 82 -11.02 -7.85 -0.84
CA ALA A 82 -11.76 -6.93 0.05
C ALA A 82 -11.89 -5.52 -0.52
N ASN A 83 -11.00 -5.10 -1.40
CA ASN A 83 -10.99 -3.78 -2.03
C ASN A 83 -11.29 -3.83 -3.54
N GLU A 84 -11.60 -5.01 -4.10
CA GLU A 84 -11.78 -5.23 -5.54
C GLU A 84 -12.84 -4.29 -6.14
N ASP A 85 -14.02 -4.24 -5.54
CA ASP A 85 -15.13 -3.42 -6.04
C ASP A 85 -14.75 -1.92 -6.08
N ALA A 86 -14.09 -1.40 -5.05
CA ALA A 86 -13.65 -0.02 -4.99
C ALA A 86 -12.55 0.28 -6.04
N LEU A 87 -11.61 -0.64 -6.22
CA LEU A 87 -10.56 -0.52 -7.22
C LEU A 87 -11.14 -0.55 -8.65
N LEU A 88 -12.07 -1.45 -8.95
CA LEU A 88 -12.69 -1.54 -10.26
C LEU A 88 -13.49 -0.26 -10.58
N GLN A 89 -14.24 0.28 -9.61
CA GLN A 89 -14.95 1.56 -9.78
C GLN A 89 -14.00 2.74 -10.04
N MET A 90 -12.83 2.74 -9.43
CA MET A 90 -11.80 3.75 -9.70
C MET A 90 -11.23 3.62 -11.13
N TYR A 91 -11.01 2.39 -11.60
CA TYR A 91 -10.46 2.13 -12.93
C TYR A 91 -11.42 2.41 -14.07
N ASP A 92 -12.74 2.32 -13.84
CA ASP A 92 -13.75 2.70 -14.81
C ASP A 92 -13.77 4.21 -15.10
N LYS A 93 -13.11 5.01 -14.24
CA LYS A 93 -12.92 6.43 -14.41
C LYS A 93 -11.45 6.71 -14.75
N GLU A 94 -11.09 6.60 -16.03
CA GLU A 94 -9.70 6.83 -16.49
C GLU A 94 -9.11 8.16 -16.03
N ASP A 95 -9.93 9.22 -15.97
CA ASP A 95 -9.52 10.56 -15.55
C ASP A 95 -9.02 10.59 -14.09
N ILE A 96 -9.64 9.84 -13.17
CA ILE A 96 -9.27 9.85 -11.76
C ILE A 96 -7.84 9.39 -11.52
N ILE A 97 -7.38 8.38 -12.27
CA ILE A 97 -6.01 7.86 -12.09
C ILE A 97 -4.99 8.83 -12.69
N ALA A 98 -5.33 9.48 -13.81
CA ALA A 98 -4.50 10.52 -14.37
C ALA A 98 -4.39 11.72 -13.41
N GLU A 99 -5.52 12.20 -12.89
CA GLU A 99 -5.56 13.27 -11.88
C GLU A 99 -4.78 12.91 -10.61
N TYR A 100 -4.93 11.68 -10.12
CA TYR A 100 -4.18 11.20 -8.95
C TYR A 100 -2.67 11.20 -9.19
N ARG A 101 -2.24 10.73 -10.37
CA ARG A 101 -0.82 10.78 -10.78
C ARG A 101 -0.31 12.22 -10.81
N ASP A 102 -1.06 13.14 -11.40
CA ASP A 102 -0.68 14.54 -11.52
C ASP A 102 -0.63 15.22 -10.15
N LEU A 103 -1.56 14.90 -9.25
CA LEU A 103 -1.52 15.35 -7.85
C LEU A 103 -0.27 14.84 -7.13
N LEU A 104 0.09 13.57 -7.29
CA LEU A 104 1.32 13.01 -6.70
C LEU A 104 2.58 13.75 -7.19
N LEU A 105 2.65 14.00 -8.50
CA LEU A 105 3.77 14.74 -9.09
C LEU A 105 3.81 16.20 -8.61
N LEU A 106 2.65 16.83 -8.46
CA LEU A 106 2.53 18.17 -7.90
C LEU A 106 2.98 18.21 -6.43
N CYS A 107 2.55 17.25 -5.59
CA CYS A 107 2.99 17.14 -4.20
C CYS A 107 4.52 17.01 -4.12
N LYS A 108 5.12 16.16 -4.95
CA LYS A 108 6.58 16.01 -5.03
C LYS A 108 7.26 17.33 -5.40
N LYS A 109 6.76 18.00 -6.44
CA LYS A 109 7.30 19.29 -6.89
C LYS A 109 7.22 20.34 -5.79
N ASN A 110 6.09 20.43 -5.09
CA ASN A 110 5.87 21.42 -4.03
C ASN A 110 6.78 21.18 -2.83
N ALA A 111 6.93 19.92 -2.38
CA ALA A 111 7.84 19.58 -1.29
C ALA A 111 9.28 19.94 -1.61
N HIS A 112 9.74 19.60 -2.82
CA HIS A 112 11.08 19.97 -3.29
C HIS A 112 11.25 21.49 -3.35
N GLN A 113 10.32 22.23 -3.97
CA GLN A 113 10.39 23.68 -4.08
C GLN A 113 10.39 24.37 -2.72
N ASN A 114 9.66 23.84 -1.73
CA ASN A 114 9.68 24.36 -0.35
C ASN A 114 11.07 24.24 0.27
N ALA A 115 11.73 23.10 0.15
CA ALA A 115 13.10 22.91 0.65
C ALA A 115 14.10 23.84 -0.05
N VAL A 116 14.00 23.99 -1.38
CA VAL A 116 14.83 24.90 -2.17
C VAL A 116 14.62 26.35 -1.76
N ASN A 117 13.38 26.80 -1.61
CA ASN A 117 13.07 28.17 -1.20
C ASN A 117 13.63 28.49 0.20
N LEU A 118 13.44 27.57 1.16
CA LEU A 118 13.99 27.75 2.51
C LEU A 118 15.52 27.78 2.51
N ALA A 119 16.17 26.95 1.68
CA ALA A 119 17.62 26.99 1.51
C ALA A 119 18.07 28.34 0.91
N GLY A 120 17.32 28.88 -0.06
CA GLY A 120 17.55 30.21 -0.62
C GLY A 120 17.46 31.33 0.43
N TYR A 121 16.39 31.32 1.25
CA TYR A 121 16.24 32.30 2.33
C TYR A 121 17.34 32.20 3.40
N ALA A 122 17.79 30.99 3.71
CA ALA A 122 18.92 30.78 4.62
C ALA A 122 20.22 31.36 4.05
N LEU A 123 20.45 31.21 2.73
CA LEU A 123 21.60 31.83 2.03
C LEU A 123 21.54 33.37 2.08
N GLU A 124 20.41 33.96 1.70
CA GLU A 124 20.19 35.41 1.74
C GLU A 124 20.38 35.98 3.15
N TYR A 125 19.85 35.29 4.17
CA TYR A 125 20.07 35.69 5.56
C TYR A 125 21.57 35.73 5.90
N VAL A 126 22.30 34.64 5.61
CA VAL A 126 23.73 34.56 5.95
C VAL A 126 24.56 35.62 5.22
N GLU A 127 24.28 35.88 3.96
CA GLU A 127 24.93 36.96 3.19
C GLU A 127 24.65 38.36 3.80
N SER A 128 23.42 38.58 4.29
CA SER A 128 23.03 39.86 4.92
C SER A 128 23.80 40.18 6.20
N VAL A 129 24.23 39.11 6.93
CA VAL A 129 24.99 39.26 8.20
C VAL A 129 26.51 39.24 8.01
N GLY A 130 26.99 39.04 6.80
CA GLY A 130 28.44 39.11 6.45
C GLY A 130 29.03 37.79 5.98
N GLY A 131 28.20 36.77 5.65
CA GLY A 131 28.61 35.54 4.97
C GLY A 131 29.00 34.37 5.90
N PHE A 132 29.12 33.21 5.27
CA PHE A 132 29.43 31.96 5.98
C PHE A 132 30.78 31.89 6.68
N GLN A 133 31.74 32.74 6.30
CA GLN A 133 33.08 32.84 6.89
C GLN A 133 33.03 33.28 8.35
N LEU A 134 31.94 33.89 8.81
CA LEU A 134 31.75 34.29 10.20
C LEU A 134 31.55 33.08 11.13
N PHE A 135 31.02 32.02 10.59
CA PHE A 135 30.60 30.85 11.36
C PHE A 135 31.64 29.73 11.36
N SER A 136 31.66 28.95 12.46
CA SER A 136 32.41 27.69 12.53
C SER A 136 31.80 26.69 11.55
N ASN A 137 32.63 26.10 10.64
CA ASN A 137 32.14 25.21 9.59
C ASN A 137 31.10 25.81 8.62
N GLY A 138 31.07 27.14 8.45
CA GLY A 138 30.16 27.81 7.52
C GLY A 138 30.26 27.27 6.09
N LYS A 139 31.48 26.86 5.64
CA LYS A 139 31.66 26.24 4.30
C LYS A 139 30.83 24.95 4.16
N ASN A 140 30.75 24.12 5.19
CA ASN A 140 29.96 22.89 5.16
C ASN A 140 28.45 23.19 5.13
N ALA A 141 28.01 24.23 5.86
CA ALA A 141 26.62 24.67 5.83
C ALA A 141 26.27 25.22 4.42
N LEU A 142 27.14 26.06 3.83
CA LEU A 142 26.96 26.57 2.47
C LEU A 142 26.85 25.41 1.46
N SER A 143 27.81 24.49 1.47
CA SER A 143 27.80 23.33 0.57
C SER A 143 26.53 22.49 0.73
N ARG A 144 26.06 22.31 1.98
CA ARG A 144 24.83 21.59 2.30
C ARG A 144 23.61 22.26 1.68
N LEU A 145 23.46 23.56 1.82
CA LEU A 145 22.37 24.33 1.23
C LEU A 145 22.40 24.28 -0.30
N GLN A 146 23.58 24.42 -0.90
CA GLN A 146 23.76 24.32 -2.36
C GLN A 146 23.39 22.93 -2.88
N ASN A 147 23.78 21.86 -2.18
CA ASN A 147 23.42 20.50 -2.57
C ASN A 147 21.91 20.24 -2.44
N ILE A 148 21.22 20.81 -1.43
CA ILE A 148 19.76 20.74 -1.34
C ILE A 148 19.11 21.46 -2.53
N MET A 149 19.61 22.63 -2.90
CA MET A 149 19.08 23.40 -4.04
C MET A 149 19.30 22.71 -5.38
N SER A 150 20.43 22.00 -5.55
CA SER A 150 20.71 21.22 -6.78
C SER A 150 20.02 19.88 -6.83
N GLY A 151 19.43 19.42 -5.72
CA GLY A 151 18.83 18.09 -5.62
C GLY A 151 19.82 16.95 -5.37
N ASP A 152 21.11 17.27 -5.13
CA ASP A 152 22.19 16.29 -4.94
C ASP A 152 22.48 16.00 -3.46
N ALA A 153 21.69 16.55 -2.55
CA ALA A 153 21.89 16.34 -1.13
C ALA A 153 21.48 14.93 -0.69
N GLY A 154 22.42 14.23 -0.03
CA GLY A 154 22.12 13.02 0.72
C GLY A 154 21.56 13.32 2.12
N LEU A 155 21.49 12.31 2.99
CA LEU A 155 21.20 12.55 4.40
C LEU A 155 22.32 13.35 5.08
N PRO A 156 21.99 14.19 6.09
CA PRO A 156 23.00 14.94 6.82
C PRO A 156 23.97 13.98 7.53
N THR A 157 25.25 14.36 7.56
CA THR A 157 26.24 13.61 8.33
C THR A 157 25.98 13.74 9.84
N VAL A 158 26.38 12.75 10.62
CA VAL A 158 26.22 12.76 12.09
C VAL A 158 26.82 14.04 12.70
N ALA A 159 28.02 14.43 12.27
CA ALA A 159 28.69 15.65 12.76
C ALA A 159 27.91 16.93 12.40
N TYR A 160 27.20 16.97 11.29
CA TYR A 160 26.35 18.09 10.91
C TYR A 160 25.07 18.11 11.75
N ALA A 161 24.43 16.97 11.95
CA ALA A 161 23.24 16.84 12.78
C ALA A 161 23.51 17.21 14.25
N GLU A 162 24.67 16.84 14.79
CA GLU A 162 25.11 17.26 16.13
C GLU A 162 25.27 18.78 16.26
N LYS A 163 25.61 19.50 15.19
CA LYS A 163 25.68 20.96 15.21
C LYS A 163 24.32 21.62 15.16
N LEU A 164 23.38 21.02 14.47
CA LEU A 164 22.00 21.50 14.45
C LEU A 164 21.33 21.41 15.81
N SER A 165 21.77 20.50 16.67
CA SER A 165 21.24 20.36 18.05
C SER A 165 21.72 21.47 19.02
N ASP A 166 22.80 22.20 18.67
CA ASP A 166 23.41 23.19 19.54
C ASP A 166 24.00 24.36 18.73
N HIS A 167 23.31 25.50 18.73
CA HIS A 167 23.71 26.70 18.01
C HIS A 167 25.11 27.22 18.37
N THR A 168 25.61 26.96 19.59
CA THR A 168 26.94 27.40 20.02
C THR A 168 28.07 26.75 19.24
N LYS A 169 27.82 25.60 18.64
CA LYS A 169 28.77 24.88 17.75
C LYS A 169 29.04 25.60 16.42
N TRP A 170 28.22 26.57 16.07
CA TRP A 170 28.44 27.44 14.90
C TRP A 170 29.35 28.61 15.20
N ILE A 171 29.73 28.85 16.47
CA ILE A 171 30.59 29.97 16.90
C ILE A 171 32.04 29.48 16.95
N LYS A 172 32.95 30.24 16.33
CA LYS A 172 34.39 29.97 16.47
C LYS A 172 34.85 30.19 17.90
N THR A 173 35.80 29.37 18.37
CA THR A 173 36.27 29.41 19.75
C THR A 173 36.79 30.79 20.14
N ALA A 174 37.46 31.52 19.24
CA ALA A 174 37.96 32.86 19.44
C ALA A 174 36.87 33.94 19.61
N ASP A 175 35.67 33.68 19.13
CA ASP A 175 34.57 34.65 19.01
C ASP A 175 33.46 34.40 20.05
N LYS A 176 33.60 33.42 20.93
CA LYS A 176 32.54 32.99 21.91
C LYS A 176 32.08 34.12 22.85
N LYS A 177 32.88 35.17 23.04
CA LYS A 177 32.54 36.31 23.92
C LYS A 177 31.80 37.44 23.14
N LYS A 178 31.62 37.33 21.83
CA LYS A 178 30.95 38.38 21.06
C LYS A 178 29.43 38.12 21.05
N GLY A 179 28.68 38.88 21.88
CA GLY A 179 27.23 38.66 22.07
C GLY A 179 26.44 38.75 20.78
N ASN A 180 26.76 39.65 19.84
CA ASN A 180 26.07 39.74 18.54
C ASN A 180 26.21 38.46 17.70
N LEU A 181 27.37 37.79 17.78
CA LEU A 181 27.60 36.55 17.02
C LEU A 181 26.80 35.36 17.59
N GLN A 182 26.46 35.37 18.85
CA GLN A 182 25.59 34.36 19.48
C GLN A 182 24.17 34.43 18.93
N VAL A 183 23.62 35.63 18.81
CA VAL A 183 22.28 35.84 18.22
C VAL A 183 22.25 35.40 16.75
N GLU A 184 23.28 35.76 15.98
CA GLU A 184 23.35 35.37 14.57
C GLU A 184 23.56 33.85 14.40
N ALA A 185 24.34 33.22 15.27
CA ALA A 185 24.52 31.76 15.28
C ALA A 185 23.22 31.01 15.63
N GLN A 186 22.43 31.57 16.55
CA GLN A 186 21.12 31.00 16.89
C GLN A 186 20.18 31.09 15.70
N LYS A 187 20.06 32.25 15.06
CA LYS A 187 19.20 32.43 13.88
C LYS A 187 19.66 31.56 12.70
N LEU A 188 20.97 31.43 12.45
CA LEU A 188 21.51 30.52 11.46
C LEU A 188 21.04 29.08 11.76
N ASN A 189 21.19 28.66 13.02
CA ASN A 189 20.79 27.32 13.43
C ASN A 189 19.28 27.07 13.25
N GLU A 190 18.44 28.06 13.54
CA GLU A 190 16.99 28.00 13.29
C GLU A 190 16.69 27.85 11.78
N TRP A 191 17.36 28.61 10.92
CA TRP A 191 17.22 28.48 9.47
C TRP A 191 17.66 27.11 8.98
N LEU A 192 18.81 26.63 9.40
CA LEU A 192 19.34 25.33 8.99
C LEU A 192 18.45 24.18 9.44
N ASN A 193 17.88 24.23 10.65
CA ASN A 193 16.92 23.24 11.11
C ASN A 193 15.65 23.25 10.25
N ARG A 194 15.09 24.42 9.95
CA ARG A 194 13.92 24.54 9.06
C ARG A 194 14.18 23.97 7.67
N VAL A 195 15.35 24.23 7.11
CA VAL A 195 15.77 23.68 5.81
C VAL A 195 15.88 22.16 5.87
N GLU A 196 16.51 21.60 6.91
CA GLU A 196 16.67 20.16 7.06
C GLU A 196 15.33 19.45 7.28
N ASP A 197 14.41 20.06 7.99
CA ASP A 197 13.07 19.47 8.20
C ASP A 197 12.27 19.48 6.89
N ALA A 198 12.31 20.58 6.13
CA ALA A 198 11.70 20.64 4.81
C ALA A 198 12.34 19.66 3.81
N TYR A 199 13.65 19.47 3.89
CA TYR A 199 14.35 18.50 3.05
C TYR A 199 14.02 17.03 3.43
N LYS A 200 13.87 16.72 4.70
CA LYS A 200 13.37 15.39 5.15
C LYS A 200 11.96 15.14 4.61
N GLU A 201 11.11 16.15 4.65
CA GLU A 201 9.76 16.07 4.06
C GLU A 201 9.81 15.83 2.54
N ASP A 202 10.66 16.56 1.81
CA ASP A 202 10.90 16.34 0.38
C ASP A 202 11.33 14.90 0.08
N LEU A 203 12.29 14.37 0.83
CA LEU A 203 12.75 12.99 0.68
C LEU A 203 11.62 11.99 0.95
N PHE A 204 10.85 12.21 2.02
CA PHE A 204 9.72 11.35 2.37
C PHE A 204 8.65 11.36 1.27
N VAL A 205 8.22 12.54 0.84
CA VAL A 205 7.21 12.71 -0.23
C VAL A 205 7.73 12.13 -1.55
N SER A 206 8.97 12.44 -1.93
CA SER A 206 9.58 11.95 -3.17
C SER A 206 9.65 10.43 -3.23
N ASN A 207 10.05 9.78 -2.13
CA ASN A 207 10.10 8.32 -2.04
C ASN A 207 8.70 7.70 -2.02
N SER A 208 7.76 8.30 -1.30
CA SER A 208 6.36 7.85 -1.25
C SER A 208 5.70 7.93 -2.63
N VAL A 209 5.88 9.05 -3.34
CA VAL A 209 5.38 9.23 -4.71
C VAL A 209 6.00 8.20 -5.66
N LYS A 210 7.32 8.02 -5.60
CA LYS A 210 8.02 7.03 -6.43
C LYS A 210 7.46 5.62 -6.22
N LEU A 211 7.27 5.21 -4.96
CA LEU A 211 6.70 3.91 -4.62
C LEU A 211 5.25 3.78 -5.10
N THR A 212 4.43 4.80 -4.89
CA THR A 212 3.02 4.79 -5.34
C THR A 212 2.91 4.67 -6.84
N LEU A 213 3.66 5.48 -7.59
CA LEU A 213 3.67 5.46 -9.06
C LEU A 213 4.12 4.11 -9.61
N LYS A 214 5.07 3.44 -8.95
CA LYS A 214 5.54 2.11 -9.32
C LYS A 214 4.43 1.06 -9.31
N TYR A 215 3.44 1.18 -8.42
CA TYR A 215 2.36 0.19 -8.30
C TYR A 215 1.09 0.52 -9.06
N ILE A 216 0.98 1.69 -9.69
CA ILE A 216 -0.22 2.09 -10.44
C ILE A 216 -0.48 1.13 -11.63
N ASN A 217 0.53 0.87 -12.47
CA ASN A 217 0.38 -0.03 -13.62
C ASN A 217 0.09 -1.49 -13.21
N PRO A 218 0.84 -2.08 -12.24
CA PRO A 218 0.48 -3.38 -11.67
C PRO A 218 -0.96 -3.47 -11.18
N LEU A 219 -1.45 -2.47 -10.45
CA LEU A 219 -2.83 -2.46 -9.95
C LEU A 219 -3.86 -2.40 -11.08
N ARG A 220 -3.61 -1.61 -12.12
CA ARG A 220 -4.46 -1.58 -13.33
C ARG A 220 -4.53 -2.94 -14.02
N LEU A 221 -3.37 -3.60 -14.22
CA LEU A 221 -3.32 -4.94 -14.79
C LEU A 221 -4.08 -5.96 -13.92
N MET A 222 -3.96 -5.87 -12.60
CA MET A 222 -4.73 -6.71 -11.67
C MET A 222 -6.23 -6.49 -11.81
N GLY A 223 -6.69 -5.26 -11.99
CA GLY A 223 -8.10 -4.94 -12.25
C GLY A 223 -8.62 -5.62 -13.51
N GLU A 224 -7.88 -5.56 -14.61
CA GLU A 224 -8.26 -6.23 -15.86
C GLU A 224 -8.26 -7.77 -15.71
N ILE A 225 -7.25 -8.32 -15.05
CA ILE A 225 -7.19 -9.76 -14.76
C ILE A 225 -8.41 -10.18 -13.92
N SER A 226 -8.78 -9.39 -12.91
CA SER A 226 -9.93 -9.68 -12.08
C SER A 226 -11.25 -9.66 -12.87
N ARG A 227 -11.41 -8.73 -13.82
CA ARG A 227 -12.56 -8.73 -14.75
C ARG A 227 -12.59 -9.97 -15.63
N ASP A 228 -11.45 -10.38 -16.19
CA ASP A 228 -11.37 -11.59 -17.01
C ASP A 228 -11.64 -12.85 -16.17
N VAL A 229 -11.15 -12.92 -14.95
CA VAL A 229 -11.48 -14.00 -13.99
C VAL A 229 -12.98 -14.06 -13.70
N ALA A 230 -13.59 -12.92 -13.42
CA ALA A 230 -15.04 -12.85 -13.19
C ALA A 230 -15.84 -13.30 -14.43
N LYS A 231 -15.42 -12.89 -15.63
CA LYS A 231 -16.02 -13.30 -16.89
C LYS A 231 -15.92 -14.81 -17.12
N ILE A 232 -14.73 -15.39 -16.99
CA ILE A 232 -14.48 -16.83 -17.15
C ILE A 232 -15.37 -17.62 -16.18
N ASN A 233 -15.46 -17.18 -14.93
CA ASN A 233 -16.28 -17.84 -13.92
C ASN A 233 -17.77 -17.73 -14.22
N SER A 234 -18.25 -16.57 -14.66
CA SER A 234 -19.64 -16.38 -15.07
C SER A 234 -20.02 -17.26 -16.27
N GLU A 235 -19.17 -17.32 -17.31
CA GLU A 235 -19.38 -18.16 -18.48
C GLU A 235 -19.43 -19.66 -18.17
N ASN A 236 -18.70 -20.09 -17.13
CA ASN A 236 -18.69 -21.48 -16.68
C ASN A 236 -19.67 -21.77 -15.50
N ASN A 237 -20.50 -20.80 -15.14
CA ASN A 237 -21.40 -20.86 -13.97
C ASN A 237 -20.68 -21.31 -12.69
N ARG A 238 -19.57 -20.67 -12.37
CA ARG A 238 -18.72 -20.97 -11.22
C ARG A 238 -18.32 -19.72 -10.47
N PHE A 239 -17.82 -19.86 -9.25
CA PHE A 239 -17.15 -18.81 -8.50
C PHE A 239 -15.89 -19.33 -7.80
N LEU A 240 -14.91 -18.46 -7.58
CA LEU A 240 -13.67 -18.86 -6.92
C LEU A 240 -13.89 -19.14 -5.44
N LEU A 241 -13.30 -20.22 -4.95
CA LEU A 241 -13.31 -20.57 -3.52
C LEU A 241 -12.72 -19.44 -2.66
N ALA A 242 -11.69 -18.75 -3.17
CA ALA A 242 -11.06 -17.60 -2.50
C ALA A 242 -12.05 -16.44 -2.21
N LYS A 243 -13.12 -16.28 -2.98
CA LYS A 243 -14.15 -15.25 -2.75
C LYS A 243 -15.18 -15.65 -1.68
N THR A 244 -15.23 -16.91 -1.29
CA THR A 244 -16.24 -17.42 -0.33
C THR A 244 -16.28 -16.63 0.99
N PRO A 245 -15.15 -16.29 1.66
CA PRO A 245 -15.20 -15.54 2.92
C PRO A 245 -15.83 -14.15 2.77
N LEU A 246 -15.59 -13.48 1.63
CA LEU A 246 -16.18 -12.17 1.32
C LEU A 246 -17.67 -12.26 1.02
N LEU A 247 -18.06 -13.21 0.17
CA LEU A 247 -19.45 -13.45 -0.18
C LEU A 247 -20.25 -13.78 1.08
N PHE A 248 -19.70 -14.64 1.93
CA PHE A 248 -20.29 -14.98 3.21
C PHE A 248 -20.42 -13.76 4.15
N ASN A 249 -19.37 -12.93 4.22
CA ASN A 249 -19.40 -11.70 5.02
C ASN A 249 -20.50 -10.72 4.55
N LYS A 250 -20.67 -10.58 3.23
CA LYS A 250 -21.73 -9.74 2.65
C LYS A 250 -23.13 -10.24 3.06
N LEU A 251 -23.35 -11.55 3.07
CA LEU A 251 -24.64 -12.14 3.51
C LEU A 251 -24.88 -11.95 5.00
N VAL A 252 -23.96 -12.40 5.83
CA VAL A 252 -24.07 -12.33 7.29
C VAL A 252 -23.99 -10.87 7.78
N GLY A 253 -23.48 -9.94 6.96
CA GLY A 253 -23.42 -8.52 7.27
C GLY A 253 -24.73 -7.77 7.08
N ALA A 254 -25.59 -8.26 6.19
CA ALA A 254 -26.88 -7.67 5.88
C ALA A 254 -28.04 -8.22 6.74
N ASP A 255 -27.92 -9.50 7.15
CA ASP A 255 -28.93 -10.22 7.89
C ASP A 255 -28.35 -10.88 9.15
N ASP A 256 -29.21 -11.33 10.08
CA ASP A 256 -28.79 -12.09 11.25
C ASP A 256 -28.14 -13.43 10.86
N ALA A 257 -27.16 -13.88 11.64
CA ALA A 257 -26.47 -15.15 11.42
C ALA A 257 -27.44 -16.36 11.44
N SER A 258 -28.61 -16.22 12.03
CA SER A 258 -29.70 -17.19 12.01
C SER A 258 -30.11 -17.64 10.61
N PHE A 259 -30.07 -16.72 9.63
CA PHE A 259 -30.32 -17.00 8.22
C PHE A 259 -29.38 -18.08 7.63
N VAL A 260 -28.13 -18.10 8.05
CA VAL A 260 -27.16 -19.10 7.58
C VAL A 260 -27.53 -20.50 8.07
N PHE A 261 -27.99 -20.64 9.34
CA PHE A 261 -28.43 -21.90 9.91
C PHE A 261 -29.75 -22.35 9.28
N GLU A 262 -30.65 -21.42 9.01
CA GLU A 262 -31.93 -21.73 8.32
C GLU A 262 -31.65 -22.25 6.90
N ARG A 263 -30.79 -21.60 6.13
CA ARG A 263 -30.41 -22.06 4.79
C ARG A 263 -29.60 -23.36 4.79
N ALA A 264 -28.78 -23.58 5.83
CA ALA A 264 -28.07 -24.84 5.99
C ALA A 264 -29.01 -26.00 6.26
N GLY A 265 -30.21 -25.71 6.75
CA GLY A 265 -31.18 -26.74 7.19
C GLY A 265 -30.70 -27.56 8.40
N THR A 266 -29.64 -27.11 9.07
CA THR A 266 -29.03 -27.77 10.22
C THR A 266 -28.56 -26.74 11.24
N THR A 267 -28.73 -27.04 12.52
CA THR A 267 -28.14 -26.30 13.64
C THR A 267 -26.95 -27.08 14.19
N PHE A 268 -25.88 -26.39 14.51
CA PHE A 268 -24.74 -27.02 15.17
C PHE A 268 -24.86 -26.81 16.67
N SER A 269 -24.85 -27.93 17.45
CA SER A 269 -24.85 -27.84 18.91
C SER A 269 -23.48 -27.56 19.49
N HIS A 270 -22.41 -27.91 18.74
CA HIS A 270 -21.04 -27.73 19.18
C HIS A 270 -20.18 -27.25 17.98
N ILE A 271 -19.50 -26.15 18.15
CA ILE A 271 -18.56 -25.62 17.13
C ILE A 271 -17.17 -25.65 17.72
N MET A 272 -16.26 -26.34 17.05
CA MET A 272 -14.84 -26.35 17.40
C MET A 272 -14.02 -25.86 16.20
N ILE A 273 -13.15 -24.89 16.45
CA ILE A 273 -12.19 -24.38 15.46
C ILE A 273 -10.80 -24.68 15.99
N ASP A 274 -10.07 -25.50 15.26
CA ASP A 274 -8.67 -25.82 15.53
C ASP A 274 -7.75 -24.94 14.66
N GLU A 275 -6.47 -24.85 15.01
CA GLU A 275 -5.45 -24.04 14.33
C GLU A 275 -5.91 -22.57 14.18
N PHE A 276 -6.54 -22.02 15.23
CA PHE A 276 -7.15 -20.69 15.19
C PHE A 276 -6.16 -19.57 14.81
N GLN A 277 -4.86 -19.75 15.09
CA GLN A 277 -3.80 -18.82 14.73
C GLN A 277 -3.64 -18.61 13.21
N ASP A 278 -4.15 -19.53 12.38
CA ASP A 278 -4.12 -19.44 10.91
C ASP A 278 -5.38 -18.81 10.33
N THR A 279 -6.31 -18.41 11.19
CA THR A 279 -7.56 -17.75 10.79
C THR A 279 -7.28 -16.29 10.40
N SER A 280 -7.73 -15.87 9.22
CA SER A 280 -7.66 -14.47 8.82
C SER A 280 -8.68 -13.60 9.55
N SER A 281 -8.42 -12.27 9.58
CA SER A 281 -9.36 -11.33 10.20
C SER A 281 -10.76 -11.39 9.59
N LEU A 282 -10.88 -11.58 8.28
CA LEU A 282 -12.17 -11.72 7.59
C LEU A 282 -12.87 -13.05 7.97
N GLN A 283 -12.14 -14.14 7.98
CA GLN A 283 -12.66 -15.44 8.44
C GLN A 283 -13.14 -15.35 9.90
N TRP A 284 -12.35 -14.66 10.76
CA TRP A 284 -12.75 -14.45 12.14
C TRP A 284 -14.05 -13.65 12.27
N VAL A 285 -14.22 -12.56 11.54
CA VAL A 285 -15.47 -11.79 11.55
C VAL A 285 -16.68 -12.67 11.21
N ASN A 286 -16.52 -13.57 10.22
CA ASN A 286 -17.56 -14.51 9.82
C ASN A 286 -17.82 -15.55 10.91
N PHE A 287 -16.80 -16.21 11.43
CA PHE A 287 -16.93 -17.21 12.48
C PHE A 287 -17.47 -16.64 13.79
N LYS A 288 -16.99 -15.45 14.19
CA LYS A 288 -17.44 -14.80 15.42
C LYS A 288 -18.96 -14.65 15.48
N ARG A 289 -19.59 -14.26 14.37
CA ARG A 289 -21.07 -14.13 14.33
C ARG A 289 -21.77 -15.47 14.53
N LEU A 290 -21.31 -16.51 13.83
CA LEU A 290 -21.84 -17.86 13.99
C LEU A 290 -21.64 -18.40 15.41
N LEU A 291 -20.48 -18.14 16.02
CA LEU A 291 -20.17 -18.58 17.38
C LEU A 291 -21.06 -17.87 18.40
N VAL A 292 -21.26 -16.54 18.24
CA VAL A 292 -22.12 -15.76 19.14
C VAL A 292 -23.56 -16.25 19.06
N GLU A 293 -24.09 -16.47 17.86
CA GLU A 293 -25.44 -17.03 17.65
C GLU A 293 -25.59 -18.41 18.31
N ASN A 294 -24.62 -19.29 18.06
CA ASN A 294 -24.62 -20.63 18.64
C ASN A 294 -24.58 -20.62 20.17
N MET A 295 -23.76 -19.73 20.76
CA MET A 295 -23.69 -19.56 22.23
C MET A 295 -24.97 -18.95 22.79
N SER A 296 -25.60 -18.03 22.07
CA SER A 296 -26.89 -17.42 22.48
C SER A 296 -28.02 -18.45 22.52
N ALA A 297 -27.94 -19.49 21.70
CA ALA A 297 -28.84 -20.65 21.74
C ALA A 297 -28.51 -21.66 22.85
N GLY A 298 -27.57 -21.37 23.74
CA GLY A 298 -27.17 -22.26 24.85
C GLY A 298 -26.19 -23.37 24.45
N ASN A 299 -25.65 -23.33 23.25
CA ASN A 299 -24.71 -24.32 22.74
C ASN A 299 -23.25 -23.97 23.11
N THR A 300 -22.30 -24.86 22.82
CA THR A 300 -20.91 -24.71 23.21
C THR A 300 -20.00 -24.45 22.01
N CYS A 301 -19.01 -23.60 22.23
CA CYS A 301 -17.98 -23.29 21.24
C CYS A 301 -16.58 -23.45 21.84
N MET A 302 -15.64 -23.92 21.05
CA MET A 302 -14.23 -24.08 21.45
C MET A 302 -13.30 -23.57 20.34
N LEU A 303 -12.33 -22.75 20.73
CA LEU A 303 -11.25 -22.29 19.86
C LEU A 303 -9.94 -22.86 20.40
N VAL A 304 -9.16 -23.48 19.51
CA VAL A 304 -7.86 -24.06 19.84
C VAL A 304 -6.82 -23.45 18.91
N GLY A 305 -5.73 -22.94 19.48
CA GLY A 305 -4.65 -22.34 18.70
C GLY A 305 -3.45 -21.96 19.55
N ASP A 306 -2.31 -21.79 18.91
CA ASP A 306 -1.06 -21.34 19.54
C ASP A 306 -0.55 -20.08 18.83
N VAL A 307 -0.58 -18.94 19.53
CA VAL A 307 -0.10 -17.64 19.01
C VAL A 307 1.33 -17.70 18.52
N LYS A 308 2.19 -18.53 19.12
CA LYS A 308 3.59 -18.69 18.72
C LYS A 308 3.76 -19.40 17.37
N GLN A 309 2.74 -20.13 16.93
CA GLN A 309 2.69 -20.81 15.64
C GLN A 309 2.06 -19.96 14.53
N SER A 310 1.64 -18.72 14.82
CA SER A 310 1.08 -17.79 13.84
C SER A 310 2.15 -17.30 12.86
N ILE A 311 2.50 -18.13 11.88
CA ILE A 311 3.51 -17.86 10.85
C ILE A 311 2.89 -17.44 9.51
N TYR A 312 1.57 -17.61 9.34
CA TYR A 312 0.85 -17.34 8.08
C TYR A 312 0.31 -15.91 7.97
N ARG A 313 1.07 -14.92 8.47
CA ARG A 313 0.70 -13.50 8.37
C ARG A 313 0.46 -13.04 6.93
N PHE A 314 1.15 -13.64 5.96
CA PHE A 314 0.95 -13.38 4.53
C PHE A 314 -0.40 -13.85 3.98
N ARG A 315 -1.15 -14.67 4.74
CA ARG A 315 -2.53 -15.08 4.44
C ARG A 315 -3.58 -14.32 5.26
N GLY A 316 -3.18 -13.23 5.92
CA GLY A 316 -4.09 -12.42 6.73
C GLY A 316 -4.25 -12.91 8.18
N GLY A 317 -3.50 -13.90 8.62
CA GLY A 317 -3.42 -14.28 10.04
C GLY A 317 -2.87 -13.11 10.87
N ASP A 318 -3.54 -12.77 11.95
CA ASP A 318 -3.11 -11.72 12.89
C ASP A 318 -3.02 -12.32 14.30
N TRP A 319 -1.90 -12.04 14.96
CA TRP A 319 -1.63 -12.54 16.32
C TRP A 319 -1.89 -11.47 17.41
N LYS A 320 -2.41 -10.29 17.03
CA LYS A 320 -2.71 -9.19 17.97
C LYS A 320 -4.12 -9.28 18.53
#